data_c6b678199dfb33284022ae94ef585574
#
_entry.id   c6b678199dfb33284022ae94ef585574
#
_cell.length_a   1.000
_cell.length_b   1.000
_cell.length_c   1.000
_cell.angle_alpha   90.00
_cell.angle_beta   90.00
_cell.angle_gamma   90.00
#
_symmetry.space_group_name_H-M   'P 1'
#
loop_
_entity.id
_entity.type
_entity.pdbx_description
1 polymer ?
#
loop_
_entity_poly.entity_id
_entity_poly.type
_entity_poly.pdbx_seq_one_letter_code
_entity_poly.pdbx_strand_id
1 'polypeptide(L)'
;MQPTRVGGPITYATKLFYGFGSIAYGVKDQGFSYLLLIYYNQVLGLPVQWVGFALLMALVLDAVLDPIVGNWSDRLHSRFGRRHPFMYAAAVPVALSYMLLWDPPAGLSQGALFAYLVVVAIIVRIFITFYEIPSSALAPELTENYDQRTSFLAYRYFFGWAGGLTMATLAFSFFLVPDETHPTGTLNPIGYAHYGFAAGGLMLVAILISAAGTHRHIPDLKAPPPKRLVSLRQIAAEMLSTLSHRSFLMVLIAGVFSSMALGLTTSLTYYFTTYFWELTSKQLTVINLGYFISAVVAVPLSGILSRLLGKKRAAITVWILSTVIYPLPFLLRLAGLFPENGSPLLLPALFCLGTIAVGFFIAAAILVASMIADVVEDSQLTTGRRSEGLFFAANSFIQKCVSGVGTFLSSLLLGLIAFPSNAKPGEVPGAVLEHLVLVYIVAIVVLYICAMLVLSTYRISRDSHEANLKRLAAATEEIAAE
;
A
#
# COMPACT_ATOMS: atom_id res chain seq x y z
N MET A 1 40.13 5.72 0.82
CA MET A 1 39.71 6.03 2.20
C MET A 1 38.31 6.63 2.14
N GLN A 2 37.30 6.02 2.77
CA GLN A 2 36.01 6.66 2.92
C GLN A 2 36.16 7.90 3.81
N PRO A 3 35.59 9.04 3.46
CA PRO A 3 35.66 10.22 4.31
C PRO A 3 35.07 9.92 5.68
N THR A 4 35.75 10.36 6.74
CA THR A 4 35.27 10.22 8.13
C THR A 4 33.94 10.96 8.27
N ARG A 5 32.87 10.23 8.59
CA ARG A 5 31.55 10.80 8.80
C ARG A 5 31.46 11.52 10.14
N VAL A 6 31.01 12.76 10.14
CA VAL A 6 30.84 13.58 11.36
C VAL A 6 29.75 12.98 12.26
N GLY A 7 28.65 12.48 11.67
CA GLY A 7 27.53 11.80 12.39
C GLY A 7 27.84 10.35 12.80
N GLY A 8 29.04 9.86 12.52
CA GLY A 8 29.48 8.50 12.85
C GLY A 8 29.04 7.44 11.82
N PRO A 9 29.43 6.17 12.03
CA PRO A 9 29.14 5.09 11.10
C PRO A 9 27.65 4.77 11.02
N ILE A 10 27.21 4.27 9.85
CA ILE A 10 25.87 3.71 9.68
C ILE A 10 25.79 2.40 10.46
N THR A 11 25.00 2.41 11.52
CA THR A 11 24.81 1.26 12.42
C THR A 11 23.44 0.58 12.14
N TYR A 12 23.26 -0.62 12.71
CA TYR A 12 21.93 -1.26 12.73
C TYR A 12 20.88 -0.38 13.40
N ALA A 13 21.23 0.37 14.46
CA ALA A 13 20.34 1.30 15.12
C ALA A 13 19.86 2.42 14.18
N THR A 14 20.74 2.95 13.33
CA THR A 14 20.35 3.96 12.31
C THR A 14 19.32 3.40 11.34
N LYS A 15 19.48 2.14 10.91
CA LYS A 15 18.53 1.45 10.01
C LYS A 15 17.19 1.18 10.70
N LEU A 16 17.23 0.77 11.98
CA LEU A 16 16.03 0.58 12.79
C LEU A 16 15.26 1.90 12.97
N PHE A 17 15.94 2.98 13.37
CA PHE A 17 15.30 4.28 13.53
C PHE A 17 14.70 4.78 12.22
N TYR A 18 15.43 4.65 11.11
CA TYR A 18 14.93 5.01 9.78
C TYR A 18 13.68 4.20 9.42
N GLY A 19 13.73 2.88 9.57
CA GLY A 19 12.63 1.99 9.22
C GLY A 19 11.42 2.19 10.13
N PHE A 20 11.62 2.41 11.43
CA PHE A 20 10.55 2.53 12.43
C PHE A 20 9.52 3.61 12.08
N GLY A 21 9.95 4.72 11.51
CA GLY A 21 9.04 5.77 11.06
C GLY A 21 8.05 5.33 9.99
N SER A 22 8.36 4.25 9.28
CA SER A 22 7.47 3.69 8.25
C SER A 22 6.18 3.11 8.82
N ILE A 23 6.13 2.84 10.13
CA ILE A 23 4.91 2.48 10.84
C ILE A 23 3.82 3.52 10.58
N ALA A 24 4.17 4.81 10.53
CA ALA A 24 3.20 5.88 10.36
C ALA A 24 2.40 5.75 9.05
N TYR A 25 3.06 5.52 7.91
CA TYR A 25 2.31 5.33 6.66
C TYR A 25 1.66 3.95 6.58
N GLY A 26 2.26 2.90 7.17
CA GLY A 26 1.63 1.59 7.23
C GLY A 26 0.30 1.61 8.01
N VAL A 27 0.25 2.30 9.14
CA VAL A 27 -0.99 2.53 9.91
C VAL A 27 -2.02 3.31 9.10
N LYS A 28 -1.59 4.40 8.43
CA LYS A 28 -2.45 5.19 7.56
C LYS A 28 -3.02 4.33 6.42
N ASP A 29 -2.18 3.57 5.72
CA ASP A 29 -2.61 2.75 4.59
C ASP A 29 -3.60 1.67 5.02
N GLN A 30 -3.38 1.03 6.17
CA GLN A 30 -4.32 0.07 6.73
C GLN A 30 -5.68 0.70 7.05
N GLY A 31 -5.71 1.86 7.71
CA GLY A 31 -6.93 2.57 8.02
C GLY A 31 -7.72 2.99 6.79
N PHE A 32 -7.06 3.66 5.85
CA PHE A 32 -7.69 4.17 4.62
C PHE A 32 -8.19 3.07 3.69
N SER A 33 -7.43 1.97 3.54
CA SER A 33 -7.77 0.92 2.58
C SER A 33 -8.81 -0.06 3.10
N TYR A 34 -8.85 -0.31 4.41
CA TYR A 34 -9.68 -1.37 4.97
C TYR A 34 -10.81 -0.88 5.86
N LEU A 35 -10.57 0.13 6.72
CA LEU A 35 -11.51 0.52 7.77
C LEU A 35 -12.36 1.74 7.41
N LEU A 36 -11.84 2.69 6.65
CA LEU A 36 -12.49 4.00 6.50
C LEU A 36 -13.83 3.91 5.75
N LEU A 37 -13.91 3.05 4.71
CA LEU A 37 -15.14 2.87 3.96
C LEU A 37 -16.27 2.31 4.85
N ILE A 38 -15.99 1.24 5.61
CA ILE A 38 -16.99 0.62 6.48
C ILE A 38 -17.35 1.54 7.65
N TYR A 39 -16.39 2.26 8.23
CA TYR A 39 -16.63 3.19 9.33
C TYR A 39 -17.61 4.30 8.94
N TYR A 40 -17.29 5.09 7.90
CA TYR A 40 -18.13 6.20 7.49
C TYR A 40 -19.48 5.77 6.92
N ASN A 41 -19.53 4.62 6.23
CA ASN A 41 -20.79 4.12 5.68
C ASN A 41 -21.63 3.36 6.70
N GLN A 42 -21.06 2.38 7.42
CA GLN A 42 -21.84 1.48 8.25
C GLN A 42 -22.01 1.97 9.70
N VAL A 43 -21.01 2.67 10.23
CA VAL A 43 -21.09 3.19 11.62
C VAL A 43 -21.69 4.58 11.65
N LEU A 44 -21.28 5.46 10.73
CA LEU A 44 -21.74 6.86 10.70
C LEU A 44 -22.90 7.13 9.73
N GLY A 45 -23.26 6.16 8.87
CA GLY A 45 -24.43 6.23 7.99
C GLY A 45 -24.29 7.13 6.77
N LEU A 46 -23.06 7.50 6.37
CA LEU A 46 -22.84 8.28 5.16
C LEU A 46 -23.08 7.43 3.90
N PRO A 47 -23.74 7.95 2.86
CA PRO A 47 -23.91 7.21 1.59
C PRO A 47 -22.57 6.68 1.05
N VAL A 48 -22.53 5.39 0.71
CA VAL A 48 -21.28 4.70 0.38
C VAL A 48 -20.55 5.32 -0.81
N GLN A 49 -21.28 5.83 -1.82
CA GLN A 49 -20.71 6.50 -2.98
C GLN A 49 -19.99 7.80 -2.60
N TRP A 50 -20.51 8.53 -1.59
CA TRP A 50 -19.87 9.75 -1.10
C TRP A 50 -18.56 9.42 -0.38
N VAL A 51 -18.54 8.36 0.42
CA VAL A 51 -17.31 7.90 1.08
C VAL A 51 -16.27 7.51 0.04
N GLY A 52 -16.64 6.67 -0.93
CA GLY A 52 -15.72 6.25 -2.00
C GLY A 52 -15.18 7.43 -2.81
N PHE A 53 -16.03 8.42 -3.12
CA PHE A 53 -15.61 9.63 -3.83
C PHE A 53 -14.64 10.49 -3.00
N ALA A 54 -14.88 10.66 -1.69
CA ALA A 54 -13.97 11.36 -0.79
C ALA A 54 -12.59 10.69 -0.74
N LEU A 55 -12.55 9.36 -0.66
CA LEU A 55 -11.31 8.58 -0.65
C LEU A 55 -10.56 8.68 -1.99
N LEU A 56 -11.26 8.64 -3.10
CA LEU A 56 -10.68 8.84 -4.43
C LEU A 56 -10.05 10.24 -4.55
N MET A 57 -10.79 11.30 -4.15
CA MET A 57 -10.27 12.67 -4.15
C MET A 57 -9.00 12.80 -3.31
N ALA A 58 -9.01 12.24 -2.10
CA ALA A 58 -7.86 12.28 -1.21
C ALA A 58 -6.62 11.58 -1.81
N LEU A 59 -6.81 10.45 -2.49
CA LEU A 59 -5.74 9.70 -3.15
C LEU A 59 -5.19 10.40 -4.40
N VAL A 60 -6.05 10.98 -5.22
CA VAL A 60 -5.62 11.76 -6.39
C VAL A 60 -4.81 12.98 -5.96
N LEU A 61 -5.25 13.65 -4.89
CA LEU A 61 -4.52 14.80 -4.35
C LEU A 61 -3.15 14.38 -3.78
N ASP A 62 -3.08 13.25 -3.06
CA ASP A 62 -1.84 12.66 -2.55
C ASP A 62 -0.81 12.46 -3.68
N ALA A 63 -1.23 11.85 -4.78
CA ALA A 63 -0.39 11.62 -5.95
C ALA A 63 0.14 12.93 -6.58
N VAL A 64 -0.65 14.01 -6.58
CA VAL A 64 -0.22 15.34 -7.07
C VAL A 64 0.72 16.02 -6.08
N LEU A 65 0.50 15.85 -4.78
CA LEU A 65 1.32 16.48 -3.73
C LEU A 65 2.70 15.85 -3.58
N ASP A 66 2.83 14.55 -3.81
CA ASP A 66 4.09 13.82 -3.69
C ASP A 66 5.27 14.50 -4.43
N PRO A 67 5.18 14.82 -5.74
CA PRO A 67 6.26 15.50 -6.46
C PRO A 67 6.45 16.96 -6.01
N ILE A 68 5.39 17.63 -5.55
CA ILE A 68 5.48 19.01 -5.06
C ILE A 68 6.29 19.05 -3.76
N VAL A 69 5.93 18.21 -2.79
CA VAL A 69 6.63 18.10 -1.51
C VAL A 69 8.06 17.61 -1.71
N GLY A 70 8.26 16.63 -2.61
CA GLY A 70 9.60 16.15 -2.98
C GLY A 70 10.50 17.30 -3.44
N ASN A 71 10.04 18.06 -4.43
CA ASN A 71 10.77 19.22 -4.96
C ASN A 71 11.00 20.32 -3.91
N TRP A 72 10.02 20.57 -3.06
CA TRP A 72 10.14 21.55 -1.97
C TRP A 72 11.17 21.11 -0.94
N SER A 73 11.10 19.85 -0.50
CA SER A 73 12.06 19.31 0.47
C SER A 73 13.49 19.23 -0.09
N ASP A 74 13.66 19.04 -1.42
CA ASP A 74 14.98 19.05 -2.07
C ASP A 74 15.66 20.41 -2.03
N ARG A 75 14.88 21.50 -1.99
CA ARG A 75 15.36 22.89 -2.07
C ARG A 75 15.51 23.59 -0.73
N LEU A 76 15.00 22.99 0.34
CA LEU A 76 15.05 23.63 1.65
C LEU A 76 16.49 23.65 2.17
N HIS A 77 16.91 24.85 2.60
CA HIS A 77 18.19 25.07 3.27
C HIS A 77 17.92 25.43 4.74
N SER A 78 18.30 24.53 5.66
CA SER A 78 18.13 24.80 7.09
C SER A 78 19.27 24.19 7.90
N ARG A 79 19.43 24.64 9.15
CA ARG A 79 20.36 24.05 10.13
C ARG A 79 20.06 22.59 10.47
N PHE A 80 18.83 22.14 10.22
CA PHE A 80 18.40 20.75 10.39
C PHE A 80 18.48 19.95 9.10
N GLY A 81 19.27 20.38 8.11
CA GLY A 81 19.30 19.79 6.79
C GLY A 81 18.04 20.09 5.97
N ARG A 82 17.85 19.40 4.86
CA ARG A 82 16.73 19.64 3.94
C ARG A 82 15.50 18.75 4.22
N ARG A 83 15.67 17.55 4.81
CA ARG A 83 14.62 16.55 5.02
C ARG A 83 13.99 16.61 6.41
N HIS A 84 14.81 16.72 7.45
CA HIS A 84 14.36 16.66 8.85
C HIS A 84 13.35 17.74 9.25
N PRO A 85 13.40 19.00 8.76
CA PRO A 85 12.37 19.99 9.07
C PRO A 85 10.97 19.54 8.69
N PHE A 86 10.81 18.90 7.51
CA PHE A 86 9.54 18.34 7.08
C PHE A 86 9.09 17.17 7.96
N MET A 87 10.02 16.26 8.31
CA MET A 87 9.71 15.12 9.17
C MET A 87 9.23 15.56 10.56
N TYR A 88 9.91 16.52 11.18
CA TYR A 88 9.49 17.05 12.48
C TYR A 88 8.18 17.83 12.40
N ALA A 89 8.03 18.69 11.39
CA ALA A 89 6.83 19.50 11.21
C ALA A 89 5.58 18.65 10.94
N ALA A 90 5.73 17.46 10.33
CA ALA A 90 4.64 16.55 10.03
C ALA A 90 4.14 15.79 11.27
N ALA A 91 4.97 15.56 12.28
CA ALA A 91 4.69 14.62 13.37
C ALA A 91 3.39 14.91 14.12
N VAL A 92 3.22 16.14 14.62
CA VAL A 92 2.01 16.53 15.37
C VAL A 92 0.78 16.66 14.46
N PRO A 93 0.85 17.34 13.30
CA PRO A 93 -0.29 17.43 12.39
C PRO A 93 -0.81 16.08 11.88
N VAL A 94 0.09 15.12 11.59
CA VAL A 94 -0.30 13.75 11.20
C VAL A 94 -1.11 13.10 12.32
N ALA A 95 -0.61 13.13 13.54
CA ALA A 95 -1.28 12.51 14.68
C ALA A 95 -2.67 13.11 14.94
N LEU A 96 -2.73 14.45 15.02
CA LEU A 96 -3.98 15.15 15.30
C LEU A 96 -5.02 14.96 14.19
N SER A 97 -4.61 15.09 12.93
CA SER A 97 -5.54 14.90 11.81
C SER A 97 -6.02 13.46 11.70
N TYR A 98 -5.17 12.47 12.03
CA TYR A 98 -5.58 11.08 12.05
C TYR A 98 -6.54 10.78 13.20
N MET A 99 -6.34 11.34 14.39
CA MET A 99 -7.30 11.25 15.50
C MET A 99 -8.66 11.84 15.10
N LEU A 100 -8.67 13.04 14.52
CA LEU A 100 -9.91 13.69 14.05
C LEU A 100 -10.63 12.85 12.98
N LEU A 101 -9.92 12.13 12.12
CA LEU A 101 -10.51 11.29 11.08
C LEU A 101 -11.41 10.19 11.67
N TRP A 102 -11.06 9.66 12.85
CA TRP A 102 -11.75 8.54 13.50
C TRP A 102 -12.70 8.95 14.63
N ASP A 103 -12.79 10.25 14.92
CA ASP A 103 -13.69 10.79 15.93
C ASP A 103 -14.34 12.09 15.42
N PRO A 104 -15.21 12.02 14.39
CA PRO A 104 -15.90 13.19 13.88
C PRO A 104 -16.91 13.71 14.89
N PRO A 105 -17.15 15.04 14.96
CA PRO A 105 -18.13 15.64 15.86
C PRO A 105 -19.53 15.03 15.70
N ALA A 106 -20.18 14.75 16.80
CA ALA A 106 -21.54 14.21 16.80
C ALA A 106 -22.57 15.22 16.25
N GLY A 107 -23.64 14.71 15.64
CA GLY A 107 -24.77 15.55 15.20
C GLY A 107 -24.56 16.28 13.87
N LEU A 108 -23.52 15.98 13.11
CA LEU A 108 -23.33 16.52 11.76
C LEU A 108 -24.40 16.00 10.80
N SER A 109 -24.94 16.89 9.95
CA SER A 109 -25.75 16.44 8.81
C SER A 109 -24.89 15.61 7.83
N GLN A 110 -25.54 14.78 6.99
CA GLN A 110 -24.79 13.98 5.99
C GLN A 110 -23.87 14.82 5.10
N GLY A 111 -24.32 16.00 4.65
CA GLY A 111 -23.49 16.90 3.86
C GLY A 111 -22.31 17.48 4.63
N ALA A 112 -22.51 17.83 5.92
CA ALA A 112 -21.44 18.31 6.79
C ALA A 112 -20.44 17.20 7.13
N LEU A 113 -20.91 15.98 7.36
CA LEU A 113 -20.06 14.80 7.60
C LEU A 113 -19.22 14.44 6.36
N PHE A 114 -19.81 14.54 5.16
CA PHE A 114 -19.07 14.37 3.90
C PHE A 114 -17.98 15.42 3.75
N ALA A 115 -18.31 16.71 3.94
CA ALA A 115 -17.33 17.79 3.88
C ALA A 115 -16.21 17.60 4.92
N TYR A 116 -16.56 17.18 6.14
CA TYR A 116 -15.61 16.85 7.18
C TYR A 116 -14.67 15.72 6.75
N LEU A 117 -15.20 14.60 6.24
CA LEU A 117 -14.42 13.48 5.75
C LEU A 117 -13.43 13.93 4.67
N VAL A 118 -13.91 14.69 3.66
CA VAL A 118 -13.05 15.17 2.56
C VAL A 118 -11.92 16.04 3.11
N VAL A 119 -12.24 17.04 3.94
CA VAL A 119 -11.25 17.98 4.47
C VAL A 119 -10.22 17.26 5.35
N VAL A 120 -10.67 16.45 6.30
CA VAL A 120 -9.76 15.77 7.24
C VAL A 120 -8.93 14.70 6.53
N ALA A 121 -9.51 13.92 5.61
CA ALA A 121 -8.77 12.95 4.81
C ALA A 121 -7.66 13.63 3.97
N ILE A 122 -7.97 14.77 3.36
CA ILE A 122 -6.98 15.58 2.64
C ILE A 122 -5.87 16.09 3.57
N ILE A 123 -6.22 16.59 4.74
CA ILE A 123 -5.24 17.07 5.74
C ILE A 123 -4.31 15.93 6.18
N VAL A 124 -4.85 14.74 6.48
CA VAL A 124 -4.03 13.56 6.80
C VAL A 124 -3.05 13.26 5.66
N ARG A 125 -3.53 13.26 4.41
CA ARG A 125 -2.70 12.98 3.23
C ARG A 125 -1.59 14.02 3.04
N ILE A 126 -1.90 15.30 3.16
CA ILE A 126 -0.91 16.39 3.07
C ILE A 126 0.21 16.18 4.09
N PHE A 127 -0.14 16.01 5.35
CA PHE A 127 0.88 15.93 6.40
C PHE A 127 1.65 14.61 6.39
N ILE A 128 1.01 13.49 6.03
CA ILE A 128 1.76 12.22 5.88
C ILE A 128 2.74 12.29 4.71
N THR A 129 2.39 12.96 3.60
CA THR A 129 3.29 13.20 2.47
C THR A 129 4.51 14.04 2.89
N PHE A 130 4.34 15.02 3.80
CA PHE A 130 5.45 15.80 4.37
C PHE A 130 6.42 14.94 5.19
N TYR A 131 6.00 13.80 5.69
CA TYR A 131 6.87 12.81 6.31
C TYR A 131 7.37 11.76 5.32
N GLU A 132 6.47 11.14 4.56
CA GLU A 132 6.74 9.98 3.73
C GLU A 132 7.77 10.28 2.63
N ILE A 133 7.60 11.37 1.89
CA ILE A 133 8.47 11.73 0.77
C ILE A 133 9.87 12.13 1.21
N PRO A 134 10.08 13.07 2.17
CA PRO A 134 11.41 13.41 2.64
C PRO A 134 12.12 12.24 3.32
N SER A 135 11.40 11.41 4.09
CA SER A 135 11.99 10.24 4.74
C SER A 135 12.41 9.17 3.73
N SER A 136 11.65 8.97 2.64
CA SER A 136 12.05 8.02 1.58
C SER A 136 13.31 8.46 0.86
N ALA A 137 13.45 9.76 0.62
CA ALA A 137 14.62 10.35 -0.03
C ALA A 137 15.86 10.37 0.87
N LEU A 138 15.71 10.13 2.17
CA LEU A 138 16.84 10.12 3.11
C LEU A 138 17.74 8.90 2.93
N ALA A 139 17.21 7.72 2.55
CA ALA A 139 18.00 6.49 2.41
C ALA A 139 19.19 6.63 1.42
N PRO A 140 19.02 7.11 0.18
CA PRO A 140 20.12 7.32 -0.74
C PRO A 140 21.08 8.45 -0.33
N GLU A 141 20.66 9.34 0.56
CA GLU A 141 21.51 10.40 1.12
C GLU A 141 22.38 9.87 2.26
N LEU A 142 21.86 8.94 3.07
CA LEU A 142 22.59 8.33 4.18
C LEU A 142 23.73 7.43 3.71
N THR A 143 23.62 6.79 2.55
CA THR A 143 24.66 5.86 2.06
C THR A 143 24.72 5.80 0.53
N GLU A 144 25.95 5.72 0.01
CA GLU A 144 26.22 5.44 -1.40
C GLU A 144 26.39 3.94 -1.67
N ASN A 145 26.60 3.16 -0.61
CA ASN A 145 26.76 1.71 -0.74
C ASN A 145 25.42 1.05 -1.09
N TYR A 146 25.43 0.31 -2.20
CA TYR A 146 24.25 -0.36 -2.75
C TYR A 146 23.59 -1.32 -1.75
N ASP A 147 24.37 -2.17 -1.07
CA ASP A 147 23.85 -3.16 -0.12
C ASP A 147 23.24 -2.50 1.11
N GLN A 148 23.87 -1.43 1.61
CA GLN A 148 23.34 -0.66 2.72
C GLN A 148 22.04 0.05 2.33
N ARG A 149 21.96 0.61 1.11
CA ARG A 149 20.74 1.24 0.59
C ARG A 149 19.60 0.23 0.49
N THR A 150 19.86 -0.95 -0.05
CA THR A 150 18.89 -2.06 -0.10
C THR A 150 18.43 -2.46 1.29
N SER A 151 19.36 -2.52 2.26
CA SER A 151 19.04 -2.79 3.65
C SER A 151 18.12 -1.72 4.27
N PHE A 152 18.36 -0.42 4.04
CA PHE A 152 17.47 0.66 4.50
C PHE A 152 16.04 0.50 3.97
N LEU A 153 15.91 0.20 2.67
CA LEU A 153 14.60 -0.04 2.06
C LEU A 153 13.91 -1.27 2.62
N ALA A 154 14.66 -2.36 2.89
CA ALA A 154 14.10 -3.55 3.52
C ALA A 154 13.53 -3.26 4.91
N TYR A 155 14.25 -2.50 5.77
CA TYR A 155 13.73 -2.05 7.07
C TYR A 155 12.49 -1.16 6.90
N ARG A 156 12.48 -0.27 5.92
CA ARG A 156 11.35 0.60 5.61
C ARG A 156 10.10 -0.19 5.26
N TYR A 157 10.21 -1.15 4.34
CA TYR A 157 9.09 -2.00 3.95
C TYR A 157 8.61 -2.89 5.11
N PHE A 158 9.55 -3.50 5.83
CA PHE A 158 9.21 -4.34 6.98
C PHE A 158 8.40 -3.58 8.03
N PHE A 159 8.88 -2.42 8.49
CA PHE A 159 8.17 -1.63 9.50
C PHE A 159 6.86 -1.03 8.98
N GLY A 160 6.77 -0.67 7.71
CA GLY A 160 5.52 -0.23 7.10
C GLY A 160 4.45 -1.33 7.15
N TRP A 161 4.77 -2.51 6.66
CA TRP A 161 3.86 -3.66 6.67
C TRP A 161 3.56 -4.15 8.09
N ALA A 162 4.57 -4.36 8.89
CA ALA A 162 4.42 -4.82 10.26
C ALA A 162 3.62 -3.82 11.11
N GLY A 163 3.87 -2.52 10.94
CA GLY A 163 3.16 -1.47 11.65
C GLY A 163 1.66 -1.45 11.32
N GLY A 164 1.31 -1.53 10.03
CA GLY A 164 -0.08 -1.60 9.59
C GLY A 164 -0.81 -2.83 10.13
N LEU A 165 -0.23 -4.01 9.96
CA LEU A 165 -0.81 -5.27 10.45
C LEU A 165 -0.89 -5.32 11.97
N THR A 166 0.13 -4.84 12.68
CA THR A 166 0.11 -4.76 14.15
C THR A 166 -1.03 -3.85 14.61
N MET A 167 -1.18 -2.68 14.00
CA MET A 167 -2.27 -1.76 14.36
C MET A 167 -3.64 -2.34 14.04
N ALA A 168 -3.80 -3.06 12.91
CA ALA A 168 -5.04 -3.79 12.60
C ALA A 168 -5.33 -4.88 13.64
N THR A 169 -4.30 -5.64 14.05
CA THR A 169 -4.43 -6.66 15.10
C THR A 169 -4.84 -6.03 16.43
N LEU A 170 -4.21 -4.92 16.83
CA LEU A 170 -4.58 -4.17 18.04
C LEU A 170 -6.01 -3.62 17.95
N ALA A 171 -6.41 -3.14 16.76
CA ALA A 171 -7.76 -2.64 16.53
C ALA A 171 -8.83 -3.68 16.93
N PHE A 172 -8.71 -4.91 16.40
CA PHE A 172 -9.69 -5.97 16.67
C PHE A 172 -9.50 -6.69 18.02
N SER A 173 -8.31 -6.61 18.62
CA SER A 173 -8.04 -7.25 19.92
C SER A 173 -8.50 -6.38 21.09
N PHE A 174 -8.41 -5.04 20.97
CA PHE A 174 -8.54 -4.14 22.12
C PHE A 174 -9.53 -3.00 21.91
N PHE A 175 -9.77 -2.55 20.68
CA PHE A 175 -10.60 -1.36 20.43
C PHE A 175 -11.96 -1.71 19.82
N LEU A 176 -11.98 -2.43 18.71
CA LEU A 176 -13.20 -2.85 18.03
C LEU A 176 -13.73 -4.14 18.66
N VAL A 177 -13.97 -4.11 19.97
CA VAL A 177 -14.45 -5.26 20.73
C VAL A 177 -15.98 -5.25 20.84
N PRO A 178 -16.62 -6.43 20.96
CA PRO A 178 -18.04 -6.54 21.16
C PRO A 178 -18.50 -5.79 22.41
N ASP A 179 -19.67 -5.15 22.32
CA ASP A 179 -20.44 -4.61 23.44
C ASP A 179 -21.91 -5.10 23.36
N GLU A 180 -22.74 -4.65 24.29
CA GLU A 180 -24.18 -5.07 24.35
C GLU A 180 -24.95 -4.69 23.06
N THR A 181 -24.53 -3.61 22.37
CA THR A 181 -25.20 -3.08 21.19
C THR A 181 -24.53 -3.52 19.87
N HIS A 182 -23.26 -3.92 19.92
CA HIS A 182 -22.44 -4.29 18.76
C HIS A 182 -21.79 -5.67 18.94
N PRO A 183 -22.54 -6.78 18.75
CA PRO A 183 -22.04 -8.14 19.03
C PRO A 183 -20.79 -8.57 18.27
N THR A 184 -20.57 -8.02 17.08
CA THR A 184 -19.36 -8.32 16.27
C THR A 184 -18.16 -7.47 16.67
N GLY A 185 -18.37 -6.32 17.32
CA GLY A 185 -17.36 -5.33 17.67
C GLY A 185 -16.89 -4.44 16.52
N THR A 186 -16.93 -4.93 15.29
CA THR A 186 -16.46 -4.19 14.08
C THR A 186 -17.23 -2.88 13.85
N LEU A 187 -18.47 -2.80 14.32
CA LEU A 187 -19.33 -1.62 14.16
C LEU A 187 -19.40 -0.75 15.42
N ASN A 188 -18.57 -0.98 16.42
CA ASN A 188 -18.52 -0.21 17.65
C ASN A 188 -17.90 1.18 17.41
N PRO A 189 -18.67 2.30 17.47
CA PRO A 189 -18.15 3.64 17.16
C PRO A 189 -17.09 4.12 18.16
N ILE A 190 -17.26 3.81 19.45
CA ILE A 190 -16.30 4.18 20.50
C ILE A 190 -14.96 3.51 20.25
N GLY A 191 -14.98 2.28 19.73
CA GLY A 191 -13.78 1.54 19.37
C GLY A 191 -12.97 2.25 18.27
N TYR A 192 -13.62 2.88 17.32
CA TYR A 192 -12.94 3.65 16.27
C TYR A 192 -12.26 4.92 16.80
N ALA A 193 -12.89 5.63 17.73
CA ALA A 193 -12.27 6.77 18.40
C ALA A 193 -10.99 6.35 19.15
N HIS A 194 -11.08 5.27 19.97
CA HIS A 194 -9.90 4.72 20.66
C HIS A 194 -8.82 4.25 19.70
N TYR A 195 -9.19 3.58 18.60
CA TYR A 195 -8.28 3.21 17.52
C TYR A 195 -7.58 4.45 16.94
N GLY A 196 -8.32 5.51 16.63
CA GLY A 196 -7.79 6.76 16.11
C GLY A 196 -6.76 7.41 17.04
N PHE A 197 -7.05 7.45 18.33
CA PHE A 197 -6.14 7.97 19.35
C PHE A 197 -4.86 7.12 19.47
N ALA A 198 -4.97 5.81 19.55
CA ALA A 198 -3.84 4.90 19.66
C ALA A 198 -2.98 4.95 18.39
N ALA A 199 -3.61 4.92 17.21
CA ALA A 199 -2.95 4.97 15.92
C ALA A 199 -2.24 6.32 15.71
N GLY A 200 -2.91 7.44 15.97
CA GLY A 200 -2.30 8.78 15.90
C GLY A 200 -1.13 8.94 16.86
N GLY A 201 -1.25 8.45 18.10
CA GLY A 201 -0.15 8.42 19.06
C GLY A 201 1.03 7.58 18.60
N LEU A 202 0.78 6.39 18.04
CA LEU A 202 1.81 5.53 17.47
C LEU A 202 2.51 6.20 16.28
N MET A 203 1.75 6.85 15.38
CA MET A 203 2.30 7.59 14.25
C MET A 203 3.20 8.73 14.69
N LEU A 204 2.78 9.52 15.71
CA LEU A 204 3.58 10.58 16.30
C LEU A 204 4.93 10.06 16.81
N VAL A 205 4.88 9.01 17.63
CA VAL A 205 6.08 8.39 18.22
C VAL A 205 6.99 7.82 17.12
N ALA A 206 6.43 7.15 16.13
CA ALA A 206 7.19 6.57 15.03
C ALA A 206 7.92 7.63 14.20
N ILE A 207 7.24 8.72 13.85
CA ILE A 207 7.84 9.83 13.10
C ILE A 207 8.94 10.50 13.91
N LEU A 208 8.72 10.79 15.20
CA LEU A 208 9.70 11.45 16.07
C LEU A 208 10.93 10.56 16.30
N ILE A 209 10.75 9.26 16.55
CA ILE A 209 11.86 8.31 16.71
C ILE A 209 12.70 8.26 15.43
N SER A 210 12.06 8.20 14.27
CA SER A 210 12.76 8.17 12.97
C SER A 210 13.53 9.47 12.73
N ALA A 211 12.88 10.60 12.91
CA ALA A 211 13.51 11.91 12.72
C ALA A 211 14.67 12.14 13.69
N ALA A 212 14.48 11.87 14.98
CA ALA A 212 15.51 12.05 16.01
C ALA A 212 16.66 11.03 15.86
N GLY A 213 16.35 9.76 15.56
CA GLY A 213 17.35 8.71 15.40
C GLY A 213 18.26 8.87 14.19
N THR A 214 17.79 9.57 13.14
CA THR A 214 18.58 9.91 11.94
C THR A 214 19.20 11.30 11.99
N HIS A 215 18.84 12.13 12.97
CA HIS A 215 19.28 13.54 13.11
C HIS A 215 20.78 13.71 13.14
N ARG A 216 21.51 12.83 13.87
CA ARG A 216 22.98 12.88 13.99
C ARG A 216 23.71 12.84 12.63
N HIS A 217 23.09 12.29 11.61
CA HIS A 217 23.70 12.16 10.27
C HIS A 217 23.46 13.39 9.38
N ILE A 218 22.77 14.43 9.85
CA ILE A 218 22.51 15.65 9.07
C ILE A 218 23.78 16.27 8.50
N PRO A 219 24.91 16.37 9.26
CA PRO A 219 26.16 16.96 8.73
C PRO A 219 26.76 16.15 7.57
N ASP A 220 26.43 14.86 7.47
CA ASP A 220 26.97 13.97 6.42
C ASP A 220 26.07 13.90 5.18
N LEU A 221 24.88 14.53 5.22
CA LEU A 221 23.95 14.52 4.11
C LEU A 221 24.47 15.39 2.95
N LYS A 222 24.20 14.94 1.73
CA LYS A 222 24.58 15.69 0.53
C LYS A 222 24.00 17.10 0.53
N ALA A 223 24.81 18.08 0.15
CA ALA A 223 24.34 19.42 -0.10
C ALA A 223 23.21 19.43 -1.15
N PRO A 224 22.24 20.34 -1.05
CA PRO A 224 21.19 20.44 -2.05
C PRO A 224 21.83 20.62 -3.44
N PRO A 225 21.27 19.97 -4.49
CA PRO A 225 21.76 20.16 -5.85
C PRO A 225 21.62 21.64 -6.24
N PRO A 226 22.51 22.16 -7.13
CA PRO A 226 22.38 23.52 -7.63
C PRO A 226 21.00 23.72 -8.21
N LYS A 227 20.44 24.94 -8.03
CA LYS A 227 19.05 25.30 -8.38
C LYS A 227 18.73 25.00 -9.86
N ARG A 228 18.45 23.76 -10.20
CA ARG A 228 17.77 23.44 -11.46
C ARG A 228 16.29 23.67 -11.26
N LEU A 229 15.74 24.66 -11.95
CA LEU A 229 14.30 24.88 -12.03
C LEU A 229 13.67 23.77 -12.91
N VAL A 230 13.53 22.58 -12.39
CA VAL A 230 12.74 21.55 -13.07
C VAL A 230 11.28 21.90 -12.84
N SER A 231 10.59 22.29 -13.91
CA SER A 231 9.15 22.58 -13.84
C SER A 231 8.36 21.29 -13.66
N LEU A 232 7.18 21.36 -13.04
CA LEU A 232 6.25 20.22 -12.95
C LEU A 232 5.97 19.63 -14.35
N ARG A 233 5.92 20.47 -15.39
CA ARG A 233 5.77 20.06 -16.78
C ARG A 233 6.96 19.21 -17.26
N GLN A 234 8.18 19.52 -16.84
CA GLN A 234 9.36 18.71 -17.19
C GLN A 234 9.34 17.36 -16.47
N ILE A 235 8.98 17.33 -15.17
CA ILE A 235 8.83 16.07 -14.43
C ILE A 235 7.76 15.19 -15.09
N ALA A 236 6.61 15.77 -15.43
CA ALA A 236 5.55 15.05 -16.12
C ALA A 236 6.00 14.56 -17.51
N ALA A 237 6.74 15.37 -18.27
CA ALA A 237 7.28 14.99 -19.57
C ALA A 237 8.32 13.85 -19.45
N GLU A 238 9.18 13.89 -18.45
CA GLU A 238 10.15 12.80 -18.17
C GLU A 238 9.43 11.52 -17.76
N MET A 239 8.40 11.61 -16.89
CA MET A 239 7.58 10.44 -16.53
C MET A 239 6.85 9.88 -17.77
N LEU A 240 6.26 10.72 -18.60
CA LEU A 240 5.61 10.31 -19.85
C LEU A 240 6.59 9.67 -20.84
N SER A 241 7.86 10.12 -20.88
CA SER A 241 8.87 9.52 -21.74
C SER A 241 9.17 8.05 -21.37
N THR A 242 9.00 7.66 -20.09
CA THR A 242 9.15 6.26 -19.68
C THR A 242 8.06 5.37 -20.25
N LEU A 243 6.89 5.93 -20.56
CA LEU A 243 5.76 5.22 -21.15
C LEU A 243 6.03 4.81 -22.62
N SER A 244 7.02 5.41 -23.28
CA SER A 244 7.44 5.00 -24.63
C SER A 244 8.08 3.62 -24.65
N HIS A 245 8.58 3.13 -23.50
CA HIS A 245 9.17 1.80 -23.38
C HIS A 245 8.08 0.72 -23.30
N ARG A 246 7.90 -0.05 -24.38
CA ARG A 246 6.80 -1.01 -24.52
C ARG A 246 6.71 -2.02 -23.38
N SER A 247 7.83 -2.61 -22.95
CA SER A 247 7.81 -3.59 -21.85
C SER A 247 7.40 -2.94 -20.53
N PHE A 248 7.80 -1.69 -20.26
CA PHE A 248 7.35 -0.94 -19.11
C PHE A 248 5.85 -0.67 -19.15
N LEU A 249 5.35 -0.21 -20.30
CA LEU A 249 3.93 0.07 -20.48
C LEU A 249 3.06 -1.18 -20.21
N MET A 250 3.51 -2.37 -20.64
CA MET A 250 2.79 -3.63 -20.38
C MET A 250 2.77 -3.98 -18.88
N VAL A 251 3.89 -3.86 -18.18
CA VAL A 251 3.95 -4.08 -16.73
C VAL A 251 3.09 -3.05 -15.98
N LEU A 252 3.13 -1.81 -16.42
CA LEU A 252 2.36 -0.72 -15.83
C LEU A 252 0.85 -0.94 -15.99
N ILE A 253 0.36 -1.24 -17.19
CA ILE A 253 -1.07 -1.50 -17.45
C ILE A 253 -1.53 -2.75 -16.69
N ALA A 254 -0.74 -3.81 -16.64
CA ALA A 254 -1.03 -4.97 -15.79
C ALA A 254 -1.12 -4.55 -14.31
N GLY A 255 -0.21 -3.68 -13.85
CA GLY A 255 -0.22 -3.07 -12.53
C GLY A 255 -1.48 -2.24 -12.26
N VAL A 256 -2.00 -1.53 -13.25
CA VAL A 256 -3.28 -0.79 -13.16
C VAL A 256 -4.42 -1.73 -12.80
N PHE A 257 -4.63 -2.79 -13.58
CA PHE A 257 -5.71 -3.75 -13.32
C PHE A 257 -5.55 -4.46 -11.97
N SER A 258 -4.34 -4.87 -11.61
CA SER A 258 -4.09 -5.53 -10.33
C SER A 258 -4.28 -4.58 -9.13
N SER A 259 -3.93 -3.30 -9.26
CA SER A 259 -4.15 -2.30 -8.21
C SER A 259 -5.63 -1.94 -8.03
N MET A 260 -6.41 -1.92 -9.14
CA MET A 260 -7.87 -1.80 -9.04
C MET A 260 -8.48 -2.99 -8.30
N ALA A 261 -8.07 -4.22 -8.64
CA ALA A 261 -8.53 -5.42 -7.95
C ALA A 261 -8.14 -5.41 -6.47
N LEU A 262 -6.92 -4.97 -6.13
CA LEU A 262 -6.46 -4.81 -4.75
C LEU A 262 -7.32 -3.78 -4.00
N GLY A 263 -7.54 -2.60 -4.55
CA GLY A 263 -8.37 -1.55 -3.94
C GLY A 263 -9.81 -2.03 -3.68
N LEU A 264 -10.40 -2.74 -4.66
CA LEU A 264 -11.71 -3.36 -4.54
C LEU A 264 -11.74 -4.39 -3.41
N THR A 265 -10.75 -5.29 -3.37
CA THR A 265 -10.65 -6.36 -2.36
C THR A 265 -10.47 -5.80 -0.95
N THR A 266 -9.51 -4.88 -0.76
CA THR A 266 -9.21 -4.32 0.56
C THR A 266 -10.39 -3.56 1.16
N SER A 267 -11.08 -2.77 0.33
CA SER A 267 -12.23 -1.97 0.77
C SER A 267 -13.45 -2.84 1.14
N LEU A 268 -13.67 -3.98 0.48
CA LEU A 268 -14.78 -4.89 0.76
C LEU A 268 -14.44 -5.97 1.80
N THR A 269 -13.19 -6.13 2.19
CA THR A 269 -12.77 -7.18 3.13
C THR A 269 -13.63 -7.19 4.40
N TYR A 270 -13.81 -6.05 5.05
CA TYR A 270 -14.59 -6.01 6.30
C TYR A 270 -16.10 -6.03 6.07
N TYR A 271 -16.60 -5.70 4.90
CA TYR A 271 -18.00 -5.98 4.54
C TYR A 271 -18.24 -7.48 4.48
N PHE A 272 -17.39 -8.25 3.79
CA PHE A 272 -17.51 -9.70 3.75
C PHE A 272 -17.33 -10.35 5.12
N THR A 273 -16.32 -9.95 5.87
CA THR A 273 -16.05 -10.56 7.18
C THR A 273 -17.14 -10.23 8.21
N THR A 274 -17.77 -9.06 8.13
CA THR A 274 -18.79 -8.60 9.08
C THR A 274 -20.18 -9.12 8.71
N TYR A 275 -20.57 -9.07 7.43
CA TYR A 275 -21.94 -9.33 7.01
C TYR A 275 -22.14 -10.69 6.34
N PHE A 276 -21.15 -11.22 5.61
CA PHE A 276 -21.28 -12.51 4.93
C PHE A 276 -20.75 -13.67 5.78
N TRP A 277 -19.60 -13.50 6.42
CA TRP A 277 -19.00 -14.51 7.29
C TRP A 277 -19.36 -14.34 8.76
N GLU A 278 -19.88 -13.17 9.16
CA GLU A 278 -20.27 -12.80 10.53
C GLU A 278 -19.16 -13.08 11.57
N LEU A 279 -17.91 -12.79 11.19
CA LEU A 279 -16.75 -13.00 12.04
C LEU A 279 -16.71 -11.99 13.18
N THR A 280 -16.40 -12.48 14.37
CA THR A 280 -16.12 -11.64 15.53
C THR A 280 -14.74 -10.97 15.42
N SER A 281 -14.53 -9.90 16.17
CA SER A 281 -13.23 -9.20 16.22
C SER A 281 -12.07 -10.12 16.59
N LYS A 282 -12.28 -11.08 17.52
CA LYS A 282 -11.27 -12.09 17.88
C LYS A 282 -10.89 -12.98 16.69
N GLN A 283 -11.87 -13.39 15.88
CA GLN A 283 -11.63 -14.19 14.68
C GLN A 283 -10.91 -13.38 13.61
N LEU A 284 -11.21 -12.08 13.47
CA LEU A 284 -10.48 -11.17 12.58
C LEU A 284 -9.02 -11.02 12.99
N THR A 285 -8.73 -10.97 14.30
CA THR A 285 -7.35 -10.99 14.79
C THR A 285 -6.60 -12.23 14.30
N VAL A 286 -7.22 -13.42 14.36
CA VAL A 286 -6.62 -14.67 13.87
C VAL A 286 -6.37 -14.61 12.36
N ILE A 287 -7.33 -14.11 11.57
CA ILE A 287 -7.16 -13.94 10.11
C ILE A 287 -5.97 -13.01 9.79
N ASN A 288 -5.83 -11.90 10.52
CA ASN A 288 -4.71 -10.98 10.34
C ASN A 288 -3.35 -11.63 10.63
N LEU A 289 -3.25 -12.55 11.60
CA LEU A 289 -2.04 -13.33 11.81
C LEU A 289 -1.69 -14.21 10.60
N GLY A 290 -2.68 -14.74 9.89
CA GLY A 290 -2.48 -15.46 8.63
C GLY A 290 -1.80 -14.60 7.56
N TYR A 291 -2.11 -13.30 7.50
CA TYR A 291 -1.47 -12.38 6.55
C TYR A 291 0.01 -12.14 6.87
N PHE A 292 0.43 -12.17 8.13
CA PHE A 292 1.86 -12.19 8.47
C PHE A 292 2.56 -13.43 7.93
N ILE A 293 1.95 -14.59 8.11
CA ILE A 293 2.49 -15.87 7.59
C ILE A 293 2.59 -15.80 6.06
N SER A 294 1.55 -15.28 5.39
CA SER A 294 1.54 -15.08 3.94
C SER A 294 2.73 -14.26 3.46
N ALA A 295 3.03 -13.13 4.14
CA ALA A 295 4.13 -12.26 3.77
C ALA A 295 5.51 -12.95 3.93
N VAL A 296 5.70 -13.71 5.01
CA VAL A 296 6.94 -14.48 5.25
C VAL A 296 7.16 -15.54 4.20
N VAL A 297 6.10 -16.30 3.84
CA VAL A 297 6.17 -17.40 2.86
C VAL A 297 6.30 -16.88 1.42
N ALA A 298 5.71 -15.74 1.10
CA ALA A 298 5.72 -15.17 -0.25
C ALA A 298 7.13 -14.88 -0.78
N VAL A 299 8.06 -14.46 0.09
CA VAL A 299 9.44 -14.11 -0.30
C VAL A 299 10.19 -15.31 -0.87
N PRO A 300 10.38 -16.44 -0.13
CA PRO A 300 11.06 -17.61 -0.69
C PRO A 300 10.27 -18.22 -1.85
N LEU A 301 8.93 -18.21 -1.82
CA LEU A 301 8.08 -18.72 -2.88
C LEU A 301 8.33 -17.98 -4.21
N SER A 302 8.36 -16.65 -4.18
CA SER A 302 8.64 -15.84 -5.37
C SER A 302 10.02 -16.14 -5.96
N GLY A 303 11.05 -16.32 -5.11
CA GLY A 303 12.40 -16.67 -5.52
C GLY A 303 12.50 -18.05 -6.16
N ILE A 304 11.86 -19.06 -5.57
CA ILE A 304 11.82 -20.43 -6.10
C ILE A 304 11.11 -20.45 -7.45
N LEU A 305 9.92 -19.88 -7.53
CA LEU A 305 9.12 -19.87 -8.77
C LEU A 305 9.81 -19.08 -9.89
N SER A 306 10.47 -17.97 -9.55
CA SER A 306 11.25 -17.18 -10.51
C SER A 306 12.39 -17.98 -11.14
N ARG A 307 13.08 -18.81 -10.33
CA ARG A 307 14.17 -19.69 -10.82
C ARG A 307 13.66 -20.81 -11.70
N LEU A 308 12.51 -21.43 -11.35
CA LEU A 308 11.95 -22.58 -12.05
C LEU A 308 11.25 -22.20 -13.36
N LEU A 309 10.45 -21.15 -13.35
CA LEU A 309 9.54 -20.78 -14.45
C LEU A 309 9.96 -19.51 -15.20
N GLY A 310 10.91 -18.74 -14.63
CA GLY A 310 11.20 -17.36 -15.04
C GLY A 310 10.14 -16.38 -14.51
N LYS A 311 10.51 -15.09 -14.36
CA LYS A 311 9.70 -14.07 -13.66
C LYS A 311 8.29 -13.93 -14.23
N LYS A 312 8.14 -13.83 -15.56
CA LYS A 312 6.86 -13.67 -16.25
C LYS A 312 5.92 -14.83 -16.01
N ARG A 313 6.36 -16.07 -16.29
CA ARG A 313 5.52 -17.26 -16.11
C ARG A 313 5.18 -17.47 -14.64
N ALA A 314 6.15 -17.26 -13.73
CA ALA A 314 5.93 -17.33 -12.30
C ALA A 314 4.85 -16.33 -11.83
N ALA A 315 4.92 -15.06 -12.26
CA ALA A 315 3.93 -14.04 -11.92
C ALA A 315 2.52 -14.42 -12.40
N ILE A 316 2.39 -14.87 -13.64
CA ILE A 316 1.10 -15.32 -14.20
C ILE A 316 0.57 -16.54 -13.43
N THR A 317 1.43 -17.53 -13.14
CA THR A 317 1.02 -18.74 -12.40
C THR A 317 0.48 -18.39 -11.01
N VAL A 318 1.20 -17.58 -10.23
CA VAL A 318 0.72 -17.22 -8.88
C VAL A 318 -0.51 -16.32 -8.92
N TRP A 319 -0.69 -15.49 -9.95
CA TRP A 319 -1.94 -14.74 -10.14
C TRP A 319 -3.11 -15.66 -10.46
N ILE A 320 -2.94 -16.67 -11.34
CA ILE A 320 -3.97 -17.66 -11.61
C ILE A 320 -4.36 -18.38 -10.31
N LEU A 321 -3.37 -18.89 -9.56
CA LEU A 321 -3.62 -19.57 -8.30
C LEU A 321 -4.35 -18.68 -7.29
N SER A 322 -3.92 -17.44 -7.12
CA SER A 322 -4.59 -16.48 -6.24
C SER A 322 -6.03 -16.18 -6.71
N THR A 323 -6.24 -16.00 -8.02
CA THR A 323 -7.57 -15.69 -8.62
C THR A 323 -8.53 -16.86 -8.47
N VAL A 324 -8.05 -18.09 -8.42
CA VAL A 324 -8.88 -19.30 -8.19
C VAL A 324 -9.14 -19.51 -6.71
N ILE A 325 -8.10 -19.44 -5.87
CA ILE A 325 -8.21 -19.79 -4.44
C ILE A 325 -8.95 -18.71 -3.64
N TYR A 326 -8.76 -17.42 -3.97
CA TYR A 326 -9.36 -16.34 -3.20
C TYR A 326 -10.91 -16.35 -3.23
N PRO A 327 -11.59 -16.49 -4.38
CA PRO A 327 -13.05 -16.57 -4.44
C PRO A 327 -13.61 -17.95 -4.06
N LEU A 328 -12.77 -18.97 -3.94
CA LEU A 328 -13.20 -20.34 -3.69
C LEU A 328 -14.10 -20.52 -2.44
N PRO A 329 -13.79 -19.91 -1.25
CA PRO A 329 -14.67 -20.00 -0.09
C PRO A 329 -16.07 -19.46 -0.37
N PHE A 330 -16.17 -18.33 -1.10
CA PHE A 330 -17.44 -17.72 -1.46
C PHE A 330 -18.26 -18.60 -2.40
N LEU A 331 -17.63 -19.14 -3.44
CA LEU A 331 -18.29 -20.04 -4.40
C LEU A 331 -18.77 -21.33 -3.73
N LEU A 332 -17.92 -21.95 -2.88
CA LEU A 332 -18.30 -23.14 -2.12
C LEU A 332 -19.45 -22.85 -1.14
N ARG A 333 -19.47 -21.65 -0.54
CA ARG A 333 -20.57 -21.24 0.36
C ARG A 333 -21.89 -21.09 -0.38
N LEU A 334 -21.87 -20.46 -1.55
CA LEU A 334 -23.05 -20.31 -2.42
C LEU A 334 -23.56 -21.69 -2.92
N ALA A 335 -22.66 -22.65 -3.11
CA ALA A 335 -22.99 -24.04 -3.47
C ALA A 335 -23.43 -24.91 -2.26
N GLY A 336 -23.46 -24.37 -1.03
CA GLY A 336 -23.79 -25.15 0.18
C GLY A 336 -22.71 -26.14 0.61
N LEU A 337 -21.50 -26.03 0.09
CA LEU A 337 -20.37 -26.96 0.33
C LEU A 337 -19.32 -26.40 1.29
N PHE A 338 -19.56 -25.24 1.89
CA PHE A 338 -18.64 -24.58 2.84
C PHE A 338 -19.26 -24.49 4.23
N PRO A 339 -18.46 -24.53 5.32
CA PRO A 339 -18.97 -24.47 6.68
C PRO A 339 -19.88 -23.23 6.91
N GLU A 340 -20.96 -23.43 7.65
CA GLU A 340 -21.91 -22.37 8.00
C GLU A 340 -21.34 -21.40 9.02
N ASN A 341 -21.94 -20.19 9.12
CA ASN A 341 -21.58 -19.20 10.12
C ASN A 341 -21.77 -19.79 11.53
N GLY A 342 -20.80 -19.54 12.42
CA GLY A 342 -20.78 -20.15 13.76
C GLY A 342 -20.18 -21.57 13.81
N SER A 343 -19.94 -22.25 12.67
CA SER A 343 -19.26 -23.55 12.66
C SER A 343 -17.81 -23.43 13.13
N PRO A 344 -17.30 -24.36 13.97
CA PRO A 344 -15.90 -24.39 14.39
C PRO A 344 -14.91 -24.58 13.24
N LEU A 345 -15.35 -25.13 12.10
CA LEU A 345 -14.53 -25.34 10.92
C LEU A 345 -14.42 -24.10 10.01
N LEU A 346 -15.29 -23.11 10.17
CA LEU A 346 -15.32 -21.91 9.33
C LEU A 346 -14.01 -21.12 9.43
N LEU A 347 -13.57 -20.81 10.63
CA LEU A 347 -12.36 -20.01 10.87
C LEU A 347 -11.09 -20.69 10.36
N PRO A 348 -10.81 -21.97 10.66
CA PRO A 348 -9.67 -22.68 10.08
C PRO A 348 -9.68 -22.71 8.56
N ALA A 349 -10.84 -22.96 7.94
CA ALA A 349 -10.97 -23.00 6.49
C ALA A 349 -10.67 -21.64 5.83
N LEU A 350 -11.25 -20.55 6.35
CA LEU A 350 -10.97 -19.21 5.89
C LEU A 350 -9.51 -18.80 6.13
N PHE A 351 -8.95 -19.15 7.30
CA PHE A 351 -7.56 -18.88 7.62
C PHE A 351 -6.60 -19.55 6.62
N CYS A 352 -6.77 -20.86 6.37
CA CYS A 352 -5.90 -21.61 5.46
C CYS A 352 -6.01 -21.08 4.02
N LEU A 353 -7.22 -20.99 3.48
CA LEU A 353 -7.42 -20.56 2.09
C LEU A 353 -7.03 -19.09 1.89
N GLY A 354 -7.38 -18.21 2.83
CA GLY A 354 -7.01 -16.80 2.80
C GLY A 354 -5.50 -16.59 2.88
N THR A 355 -4.81 -17.29 3.80
CA THR A 355 -3.35 -17.23 3.94
C THR A 355 -2.64 -17.66 2.66
N ILE A 356 -3.08 -18.76 2.03
CA ILE A 356 -2.52 -19.26 0.77
C ILE A 356 -2.75 -18.23 -0.37
N ALA A 357 -3.98 -17.76 -0.53
CA ALA A 357 -4.35 -16.83 -1.59
C ALA A 357 -3.57 -15.50 -1.49
N VAL A 358 -3.48 -14.93 -0.28
CA VAL A 358 -2.72 -13.69 -0.03
C VAL A 358 -1.23 -13.91 -0.22
N GLY A 359 -0.69 -15.09 0.15
CA GLY A 359 0.69 -15.45 -0.10
C GLY A 359 1.04 -15.46 -1.58
N PHE A 360 0.20 -16.04 -2.43
CA PHE A 360 0.36 -15.98 -3.89
C PHE A 360 0.25 -14.56 -4.43
N PHE A 361 -0.67 -13.76 -3.91
CA PHE A 361 -0.82 -12.37 -4.32
C PHE A 361 0.44 -11.54 -4.00
N ILE A 362 1.01 -11.68 -2.80
CA ILE A 362 2.24 -10.98 -2.40
C ILE A 362 3.42 -11.47 -3.26
N ALA A 363 3.52 -12.78 -3.53
CA ALA A 363 4.56 -13.33 -4.39
C ALA A 363 4.48 -12.75 -5.82
N ALA A 364 3.26 -12.59 -6.36
CA ALA A 364 3.06 -11.92 -7.65
C ALA A 364 3.54 -10.46 -7.65
N ALA A 365 3.23 -9.70 -6.60
CA ALA A 365 3.68 -8.32 -6.47
C ALA A 365 5.22 -8.21 -6.45
N ILE A 366 5.90 -9.12 -5.73
CA ILE A 366 7.38 -9.19 -5.71
C ILE A 366 7.93 -9.49 -7.12
N LEU A 367 7.34 -10.44 -7.84
CA LEU A 367 7.77 -10.80 -9.19
C LEU A 367 7.58 -9.64 -10.18
N VAL A 368 6.45 -8.94 -10.13
CA VAL A 368 6.17 -7.76 -10.97
C VAL A 368 7.16 -6.63 -10.67
N ALA A 369 7.44 -6.36 -9.39
CA ALA A 369 8.44 -5.36 -9.01
C ALA A 369 9.84 -5.72 -9.56
N SER A 370 10.20 -7.02 -9.53
CA SER A 370 11.45 -7.50 -10.14
C SER A 370 11.48 -7.34 -11.66
N MET A 371 10.33 -7.46 -12.36
CA MET A 371 10.24 -7.23 -13.80
C MET A 371 10.42 -5.75 -14.17
N ILE A 372 10.02 -4.81 -13.30
CA ILE A 372 10.31 -3.38 -13.49
C ILE A 372 11.82 -3.12 -13.46
N ALA A 373 12.56 -3.79 -12.58
CA ALA A 373 14.02 -3.69 -12.53
C ALA A 373 14.66 -4.16 -13.86
N ASP A 374 14.17 -5.27 -14.44
CA ASP A 374 14.66 -5.76 -15.76
C ASP A 374 14.40 -4.74 -16.89
N VAL A 375 13.26 -4.03 -16.83
CA VAL A 375 12.94 -2.95 -17.79
C VAL A 375 13.93 -1.78 -17.66
N VAL A 376 14.35 -1.44 -16.43
CA VAL A 376 15.35 -0.39 -16.21
C VAL A 376 16.65 -0.69 -16.91
N GLU A 377 17.12 -1.95 -16.82
CA GLU A 377 18.36 -2.39 -17.47
C GLU A 377 18.22 -2.41 -19.00
N ASP A 378 17.09 -2.88 -19.53
CA ASP A 378 16.80 -2.85 -20.97
C ASP A 378 16.73 -1.41 -21.50
N SER A 379 16.13 -0.50 -20.74
CA SER A 379 16.09 0.93 -21.07
C SER A 379 17.48 1.58 -21.03
N GLN A 380 18.36 1.15 -20.13
CA GLN A 380 19.73 1.66 -20.03
C GLN A 380 20.55 1.33 -21.30
N LEU A 381 20.37 0.15 -21.88
CA LEU A 381 21.03 -0.23 -23.15
C LEU A 381 20.58 0.63 -24.33
N THR A 382 19.29 1.02 -24.34
CA THR A 382 18.72 1.81 -25.44
C THR A 382 18.98 3.30 -25.31
N THR A 383 18.99 3.83 -24.09
CA THR A 383 19.07 5.28 -23.82
C THR A 383 20.44 5.74 -23.32
N GLY A 384 21.33 4.82 -22.95
CA GLY A 384 22.61 5.12 -22.29
C GLY A 384 22.46 5.69 -20.86
N ARG A 385 21.22 5.77 -20.31
CA ARG A 385 20.93 6.36 -19.00
C ARG A 385 20.21 5.38 -18.09
N ARG A 386 20.69 5.21 -16.86
CA ARG A 386 20.03 4.43 -15.83
C ARG A 386 18.98 5.28 -15.10
N SER A 387 17.72 5.19 -15.53
CA SER A 387 16.59 5.98 -15.01
C SER A 387 15.73 5.22 -14.00
N GLU A 388 16.35 4.37 -13.16
CA GLU A 388 15.66 3.49 -12.20
C GLU A 388 14.62 4.23 -11.33
N GLY A 389 15.01 5.37 -10.74
CA GLY A 389 14.13 6.17 -9.91
C GLY A 389 12.89 6.66 -10.65
N LEU A 390 13.01 6.98 -11.95
CA LEU A 390 11.91 7.47 -12.76
C LEU A 390 10.88 6.37 -13.05
N PHE A 391 11.32 5.15 -13.38
CA PHE A 391 10.44 4.01 -13.63
C PHE A 391 9.67 3.60 -12.36
N PHE A 392 10.35 3.50 -11.21
CA PHE A 392 9.70 3.19 -9.94
C PHE A 392 8.77 4.33 -9.47
N ALA A 393 9.13 5.59 -9.66
CA ALA A 393 8.27 6.72 -9.34
C ALA A 393 7.00 6.74 -10.19
N ALA A 394 7.13 6.53 -11.51
CA ALA A 394 5.97 6.45 -12.42
C ALA A 394 5.04 5.29 -12.04
N ASN A 395 5.60 4.11 -11.74
CA ASN A 395 4.82 2.96 -11.29
C ASN A 395 4.09 3.25 -9.96
N SER A 396 4.78 3.81 -8.96
CA SER A 396 4.19 4.13 -7.65
C SER A 396 3.10 5.18 -7.76
N PHE A 397 3.31 6.23 -8.56
CA PHE A 397 2.32 7.26 -8.83
C PHE A 397 1.03 6.66 -9.40
N ILE A 398 1.16 5.86 -10.45
CA ILE A 398 0.01 5.24 -11.11
C ILE A 398 -0.68 4.25 -10.17
N GLN A 399 0.06 3.43 -9.45
CA GLN A 399 -0.52 2.48 -8.50
C GLN A 399 -1.31 3.17 -7.38
N LYS A 400 -0.82 4.28 -6.83
CA LYS A 400 -1.56 5.09 -5.85
C LYS A 400 -2.88 5.61 -6.44
N CYS A 401 -2.84 6.26 -7.62
CA CYS A 401 -4.05 6.77 -8.27
C CYS A 401 -5.08 5.67 -8.52
N VAL A 402 -4.62 4.52 -9.01
CA VAL A 402 -5.49 3.42 -9.44
C VAL A 402 -6.07 2.63 -8.28
N SER A 403 -5.34 2.50 -7.17
CA SER A 403 -5.86 1.90 -5.95
C SER A 403 -7.08 2.67 -5.41
N GLY A 404 -7.05 4.00 -5.51
CA GLY A 404 -8.22 4.86 -5.20
C GLY A 404 -9.41 4.61 -6.11
N VAL A 405 -9.17 4.35 -7.39
CA VAL A 405 -10.24 3.93 -8.32
C VAL A 405 -10.84 2.59 -7.88
N GLY A 406 -10.03 1.62 -7.43
CA GLY A 406 -10.52 0.35 -6.91
C GLY A 406 -11.42 0.53 -5.68
N THR A 407 -11.02 1.39 -4.73
CA THR A 407 -11.86 1.73 -3.56
C THR A 407 -13.17 2.43 -3.99
N PHE A 408 -13.11 3.33 -4.95
CA PHE A 408 -14.30 3.97 -5.50
C PHE A 408 -15.23 2.98 -6.20
N LEU A 409 -14.69 2.04 -6.98
CA LEU A 409 -15.46 0.94 -7.57
C LEU A 409 -16.16 0.10 -6.51
N SER A 410 -15.54 -0.17 -5.36
CA SER A 410 -16.20 -0.84 -4.22
C SER A 410 -17.45 -0.10 -3.77
N SER A 411 -17.36 1.23 -3.66
CA SER A 411 -18.50 2.05 -3.27
C SER A 411 -19.62 2.07 -4.31
N LEU A 412 -19.25 2.03 -5.60
CA LEU A 412 -20.25 1.90 -6.68
C LEU A 412 -20.93 0.54 -6.67
N LEU A 413 -20.18 -0.55 -6.46
CA LEU A 413 -20.74 -1.91 -6.37
C LEU A 413 -21.73 -2.02 -5.21
N LEU A 414 -21.36 -1.55 -4.02
CA LEU A 414 -22.25 -1.52 -2.86
C LEU A 414 -23.52 -0.68 -3.14
N GLY A 415 -23.37 0.43 -3.85
CA GLY A 415 -24.51 1.25 -4.26
C GLY A 415 -25.41 0.58 -5.30
N LEU A 416 -24.83 -0.10 -6.31
CA LEU A 416 -25.59 -0.81 -7.35
C LEU A 416 -26.45 -1.95 -6.79
N ILE A 417 -25.94 -2.68 -5.79
CA ILE A 417 -26.69 -3.74 -5.10
C ILE A 417 -27.61 -3.21 -4.00
N ALA A 418 -27.70 -1.88 -3.83
CA ALA A 418 -28.45 -1.22 -2.77
C ALA A 418 -28.11 -1.76 -1.37
N PHE A 419 -26.82 -1.96 -1.09
CA PHE A 419 -26.37 -2.42 0.24
C PHE A 419 -26.82 -1.39 1.30
N PRO A 420 -27.55 -1.80 2.35
CA PRO A 420 -28.10 -0.86 3.32
C PRO A 420 -27.02 -0.18 4.15
N SER A 421 -27.16 1.12 4.39
CA SER A 421 -26.32 1.86 5.35
C SER A 421 -26.78 1.53 6.79
N ASN A 422 -25.86 1.58 7.75
CA ASN A 422 -26.12 1.24 9.16
C ASN A 422 -26.74 -0.16 9.35
N ALA A 423 -26.39 -1.11 8.48
CA ALA A 423 -26.87 -2.48 8.56
C ALA A 423 -26.32 -3.18 9.79
N LYS A 424 -27.13 -4.04 10.40
CA LYS A 424 -26.65 -4.95 11.46
C LYS A 424 -26.27 -6.29 10.85
N PRO A 425 -25.19 -6.95 11.38
CA PRO A 425 -24.88 -8.32 11.02
C PRO A 425 -26.08 -9.25 11.26
N GLY A 426 -26.36 -10.14 10.31
CA GLY A 426 -27.52 -11.02 10.35
C GLY A 426 -28.84 -10.41 9.88
N GLU A 427 -28.95 -9.07 9.72
CA GLU A 427 -30.18 -8.41 9.25
C GLU A 427 -30.14 -8.08 7.74
N VAL A 428 -28.98 -8.19 7.08
CA VAL A 428 -28.87 -7.95 5.64
C VAL A 428 -29.51 -9.09 4.86
N PRO A 429 -30.46 -8.82 3.93
CA PRO A 429 -31.09 -9.87 3.15
C PRO A 429 -30.07 -10.76 2.43
N GLY A 430 -30.23 -12.10 2.52
CA GLY A 430 -29.33 -13.05 1.89
C GLY A 430 -29.12 -12.80 0.39
N ALA A 431 -30.17 -12.42 -0.33
CA ALA A 431 -30.09 -12.06 -1.74
C ALA A 431 -29.11 -10.87 -2.02
N VAL A 432 -29.04 -9.88 -1.12
CA VAL A 432 -28.10 -8.74 -1.24
C VAL A 432 -26.67 -9.23 -1.06
N LEU A 433 -26.44 -10.12 -0.08
CA LEU A 433 -25.10 -10.70 0.18
C LEU A 433 -24.65 -11.62 -0.97
N GLU A 434 -25.56 -12.42 -1.53
CA GLU A 434 -25.29 -13.25 -2.72
C GLU A 434 -24.95 -12.39 -3.93
N HIS A 435 -25.73 -11.34 -4.19
CA HIS A 435 -25.44 -10.39 -5.29
C HIS A 435 -24.10 -9.70 -5.08
N LEU A 436 -23.77 -9.27 -3.83
CA LEU A 436 -22.46 -8.68 -3.51
C LEU A 436 -21.32 -9.63 -3.86
N VAL A 437 -21.41 -10.88 -3.44
CA VAL A 437 -20.39 -11.91 -3.72
C VAL A 437 -20.25 -12.14 -5.21
N LEU A 438 -21.35 -12.33 -5.95
CA LEU A 438 -21.30 -12.61 -7.39
C LEU A 438 -20.70 -11.45 -8.19
N VAL A 439 -21.16 -10.22 -7.94
CA VAL A 439 -20.63 -9.02 -8.63
C VAL A 439 -19.16 -8.80 -8.31
N TYR A 440 -18.77 -9.00 -7.02
CA TYR A 440 -17.38 -8.91 -6.59
C TYR A 440 -16.49 -9.92 -7.29
N ILE A 441 -16.88 -11.22 -7.30
CA ILE A 441 -16.09 -12.29 -7.95
C ILE A 441 -15.90 -11.99 -9.43
N VAL A 442 -16.97 -11.62 -10.15
CA VAL A 442 -16.89 -11.25 -11.56
C VAL A 442 -15.92 -10.10 -11.76
N ALA A 443 -16.04 -9.03 -10.95
CA ALA A 443 -15.18 -7.86 -11.06
C ALA A 443 -13.70 -8.20 -10.87
N ILE A 444 -13.33 -8.93 -9.79
CA ILE A 444 -11.93 -9.27 -9.54
C ILE A 444 -11.34 -10.24 -10.56
N VAL A 445 -12.13 -11.23 -11.00
CA VAL A 445 -11.69 -12.19 -12.02
C VAL A 445 -11.43 -11.48 -13.36
N VAL A 446 -12.33 -10.59 -13.78
CA VAL A 446 -12.14 -9.79 -14.99
C VAL A 446 -10.89 -8.92 -14.89
N LEU A 447 -10.70 -8.21 -13.77
CA LEU A 447 -9.53 -7.36 -13.56
C LEU A 447 -8.21 -8.17 -13.59
N TYR A 448 -8.15 -9.34 -12.95
CA TYR A 448 -6.95 -10.19 -12.99
C TYR A 448 -6.74 -10.84 -14.35
N ILE A 449 -7.80 -11.24 -15.07
CA ILE A 449 -7.67 -11.73 -16.46
C ILE A 449 -7.08 -10.62 -17.34
N CYS A 450 -7.59 -9.39 -17.27
CA CYS A 450 -7.02 -8.25 -17.98
C CYS A 450 -5.55 -8.03 -17.63
N ALA A 451 -5.19 -8.07 -16.33
CA ALA A 451 -3.80 -7.95 -15.91
C ALA A 451 -2.91 -9.04 -16.52
N MET A 452 -3.34 -10.30 -16.47
CA MET A 452 -2.60 -11.44 -17.01
C MET A 452 -2.48 -11.39 -18.54
N LEU A 453 -3.54 -11.02 -19.25
CA LEU A 453 -3.51 -10.86 -20.72
C LEU A 453 -2.49 -9.79 -21.13
N VAL A 454 -2.51 -8.64 -20.46
CA VAL A 454 -1.54 -7.58 -20.72
C VAL A 454 -0.13 -8.04 -20.39
N LEU A 455 0.10 -8.65 -19.20
CA LEU A 455 1.42 -9.15 -18.81
C LEU A 455 1.93 -10.25 -19.73
N SER A 456 1.05 -11.03 -20.35
CA SER A 456 1.43 -12.06 -21.34
C SER A 456 2.16 -11.48 -22.55
N THR A 457 1.94 -10.20 -22.86
CA THR A 457 2.61 -9.48 -23.96
C THR A 457 3.99 -8.92 -23.60
N TYR A 458 4.42 -9.01 -22.33
CA TYR A 458 5.77 -8.62 -21.87
C TYR A 458 6.84 -9.48 -22.56
N ARG A 459 7.91 -8.85 -23.09
CA ARG A 459 8.86 -9.48 -24.00
C ARG A 459 10.23 -9.82 -23.41
N ILE A 460 10.61 -9.22 -22.27
CA ILE A 460 11.93 -9.47 -21.68
C ILE A 460 11.93 -10.88 -21.09
N SER A 461 12.68 -11.79 -21.71
CA SER A 461 12.89 -13.16 -21.23
C SER A 461 14.11 -13.23 -20.32
N ARG A 462 14.30 -14.35 -19.63
CA ARG A 462 15.52 -14.60 -18.84
C ARG A 462 16.78 -14.51 -19.69
N ASP A 463 16.74 -15.11 -20.87
CA ASP A 463 17.91 -15.13 -21.77
C ASP A 463 18.24 -13.73 -22.29
N SER A 464 17.20 -12.92 -22.64
CA SER A 464 17.40 -11.52 -23.04
C SER A 464 17.94 -10.67 -21.88
N HIS A 465 17.48 -10.89 -20.66
CA HIS A 465 17.95 -10.19 -19.46
C HIS A 465 19.43 -10.54 -19.18
N GLU A 466 19.82 -11.83 -19.20
CA GLU A 466 21.21 -12.26 -19.03
C GLU A 466 22.12 -11.71 -20.13
N ALA A 467 21.64 -11.65 -21.37
CA ALA A 467 22.35 -11.02 -22.47
C ALA A 467 22.53 -9.50 -22.28
N ASN A 468 21.50 -8.81 -21.78
CA ASN A 468 21.54 -7.38 -21.46
C ASN A 468 22.56 -7.07 -20.36
N LEU A 469 22.62 -7.88 -19.31
CA LEU A 469 23.61 -7.74 -18.23
C LEU A 469 25.05 -7.90 -18.75
N LYS A 470 25.30 -8.89 -19.61
CA LYS A 470 26.64 -9.09 -20.24
C LYS A 470 27.05 -7.89 -21.09
N ARG A 471 26.11 -7.32 -21.87
CA ARG A 471 26.38 -6.13 -22.69
C ARG A 471 26.69 -4.90 -21.86
N LEU A 472 25.93 -4.70 -20.75
CA LEU A 472 26.17 -3.59 -19.82
C LEU A 472 27.52 -3.73 -19.11
N ALA A 473 27.91 -4.93 -18.71
CA ALA A 473 29.24 -5.20 -18.13
C ALA A 473 30.36 -4.90 -19.09
N ALA A 474 30.28 -5.37 -20.34
CA ALA A 474 31.29 -5.11 -21.39
C ALA A 474 31.41 -3.61 -21.67
N ALA A 475 30.32 -2.88 -21.80
CA ALA A 475 30.35 -1.42 -22.01
C ALA A 475 30.96 -0.66 -20.82
N THR A 476 30.81 -1.17 -19.61
CA THR A 476 31.46 -0.56 -18.43
C THR A 476 32.95 -0.81 -18.38
N GLU A 477 33.41 -1.98 -18.83
CA GLU A 477 34.84 -2.32 -18.95
C GLU A 477 35.55 -1.51 -20.05
N GLU A 478 34.88 -1.27 -21.18
CA GLU A 478 35.41 -0.41 -22.25
C GLU A 478 35.62 1.04 -21.78
N ILE A 479 34.62 1.62 -21.07
CA ILE A 479 34.74 2.99 -20.52
C ILE A 479 35.81 3.07 -19.42
N ALA A 480 36.06 2.01 -18.67
CA ALA A 480 37.11 1.98 -17.66
C ALA A 480 38.52 1.79 -18.24
N ALA A 481 38.64 1.32 -19.48
CA ALA A 481 39.90 1.11 -20.21
C ALA A 481 40.33 2.33 -21.03
N GLU A 482 39.43 3.27 -21.34
CA GLU A 482 39.69 4.60 -21.90
C GLU A 482 40.07 5.63 -20.83
#